data_4360965ce907db46f891c2d1847f182c
#
_entry.id   4360965ce907db46f891c2d1847f182c
#
_cell.length_a   1.000
_cell.length_b   1.000
_cell.length_c   1.000
_cell.angle_alpha   90.00
_cell.angle_beta   90.00
_cell.angle_gamma   90.00
#
_symmetry.space_group_name_H-M   'P 1'
#
loop_
_entity.id
_entity.type
_entity.pdbx_description
1 polymer ?
#
loop_
_entity_poly.entity_id
_entity_poly.type
_entity_poly.pdbx_seq_one_letter_code
_entity_poly.pdbx_strand_id
1 'polypeptide(L)'
;IHGSSFPSKNGEDTGFGTFNSAAGRDVIDYAHGIFNALQLGPAGKTKSSDSSPYCGTIFSGNPLFIDLKQLTEKKWDNILSQETFEKVVAGNPNQNKGKTAYSYIMKAQNEALKEAWANFKEIHGGIFGSSLKKEFDKFKKENSFWLDNDSLYEALSIENDNDFWYTWKNETDKKLMNPKSEEEKKAYASRIEEIRDKYSDEIEFYKFCQFVLEKQNEETKKYALSSGIKMIADRQVAFSDRDAWAYQSLFLEGWYLGCPPDYFSKDGQAWGFPVMDPDKMFNPDGSLGEGGILMKNLYKKMFKENPGGVRIDHIVGLIDPWVYKVGKKPMCEQGAGRLYSSPEHPELSRYAIARNEDLDWTLEADKEKRVKTLSEEQIKLYGRLIEKIVIAAAKECGLDKNAIVCEDLGTLTNPVDAVMKKYELQGMRLTQFVVPEKPEHPYRCKNIGEHVWNMVGTHDNLPISMWAESMINTHEGYLHAKNLVEDLFAEAENKDDIIVKLTQDKEYLRFVKLTEIFASKARNVQIFFTDFFQINDVYNRPGTSGDQNWSLRLPNNFEELTPIDLQAILKAAIIARGKEFASKHASLIEKLS
;
A
#
# COMPACT_ATOMS: atom_id res chain seq x y z
N ILE A 1 4.06 8.89 -3.90
CA ILE A 1 2.77 9.49 -4.31
C ILE A 1 1.73 8.40 -4.54
N HIS A 2 0.51 8.51 -4.00
CA HIS A 2 -0.57 7.57 -4.30
C HIS A 2 -1.12 7.81 -5.70
N GLY A 3 -1.64 6.76 -6.34
CA GLY A 3 -2.15 6.84 -7.70
C GLY A 3 -3.28 7.87 -7.89
N SER A 4 -4.14 8.04 -6.87
CA SER A 4 -5.20 9.06 -6.86
C SER A 4 -4.71 10.51 -6.71
N SER A 5 -3.45 10.71 -6.30
CA SER A 5 -2.86 12.03 -6.05
C SER A 5 -2.22 12.68 -7.28
N PHE A 6 -2.25 12.01 -8.42
CA PHE A 6 -1.76 12.59 -9.67
C PHE A 6 -2.63 13.78 -10.13
N PRO A 7 -2.04 14.76 -10.83
CA PRO A 7 -2.78 15.92 -11.35
C PRO A 7 -3.66 15.54 -12.55
N SER A 8 -4.41 16.50 -13.04
CA SER A 8 -5.11 16.44 -14.34
C SER A 8 -4.66 17.58 -15.23
N LYS A 9 -4.77 17.44 -16.55
CA LYS A 9 -4.62 18.58 -17.48
C LYS A 9 -5.78 19.55 -17.34
N ASN A 10 -5.56 20.81 -17.71
CA ASN A 10 -6.63 21.79 -17.79
C ASN A 10 -7.74 21.32 -18.74
N GLY A 11 -8.98 21.32 -18.27
CA GLY A 11 -10.14 20.83 -19.04
C GLY A 11 -10.28 19.30 -19.06
N GLU A 12 -9.49 18.56 -18.27
CA GLU A 12 -9.55 17.08 -18.18
C GLU A 12 -9.75 16.57 -16.74
N ASP A 13 -10.01 17.46 -15.78
CA ASP A 13 -10.19 17.08 -14.38
C ASP A 13 -11.57 16.48 -14.12
N THR A 14 -11.63 15.16 -14.12
CA THR A 14 -12.86 14.39 -13.82
C THR A 14 -13.19 14.33 -12.32
N GLY A 15 -12.33 14.83 -11.44
CA GLY A 15 -12.47 14.73 -9.99
C GLY A 15 -11.69 13.59 -9.35
N PHE A 16 -10.87 12.86 -10.13
CA PHE A 16 -9.96 11.81 -9.64
C PHE A 16 -8.63 11.87 -10.38
N GLY A 17 -7.53 11.72 -9.65
CA GLY A 17 -6.20 11.64 -10.24
C GLY A 17 -5.89 10.22 -10.73
N THR A 18 -5.18 10.14 -11.84
CA THR A 18 -4.67 8.86 -12.33
C THR A 18 -3.30 9.00 -12.98
N PHE A 19 -2.40 8.07 -12.66
CA PHE A 19 -1.10 8.00 -13.32
C PHE A 19 -1.21 7.59 -14.81
N ASN A 20 -2.37 7.11 -15.25
CA ASN A 20 -2.64 6.72 -16.63
C ASN A 20 -2.95 7.92 -17.55
N SER A 21 -3.21 9.09 -16.98
CA SER A 21 -3.53 10.31 -17.74
C SER A 21 -2.29 10.94 -18.39
N ALA A 22 -2.51 11.88 -19.30
CA ALA A 22 -1.46 12.72 -19.85
C ALA A 22 -0.71 13.50 -18.75
N ALA A 23 -1.44 14.06 -17.77
CA ALA A 23 -0.81 14.72 -16.62
C ALA A 23 -0.03 13.74 -15.72
N GLY A 24 -0.47 12.47 -15.65
CA GLY A 24 0.30 11.42 -15.00
C GLY A 24 1.66 11.18 -15.63
N ARG A 25 1.74 11.25 -16.96
CA ARG A 25 3.03 11.18 -17.69
C ARG A 25 3.91 12.39 -17.44
N ASP A 26 3.35 13.60 -17.32
CA ASP A 26 4.14 14.79 -16.95
C ASP A 26 4.80 14.61 -15.58
N VAL A 27 4.11 14.00 -14.59
CA VAL A 27 4.73 13.71 -13.28
C VAL A 27 5.86 12.68 -13.41
N ILE A 28 5.72 11.67 -14.27
CA ILE A 28 6.78 10.70 -14.55
C ILE A 28 7.99 11.41 -15.18
N ASP A 29 7.76 12.29 -16.15
CA ASP A 29 8.81 13.06 -16.82
C ASP A 29 9.48 14.05 -15.87
N TYR A 30 8.71 14.71 -15.01
CA TYR A 30 9.24 15.58 -13.96
C TYR A 30 10.12 14.80 -12.96
N ALA A 31 9.69 13.59 -12.60
CA ALA A 31 10.46 12.74 -11.69
C ALA A 31 11.77 12.23 -12.32
N HIS A 32 11.81 12.13 -13.66
CA HIS A 32 13.02 11.71 -14.38
C HIS A 32 14.18 12.67 -14.11
N GLY A 33 15.33 12.13 -13.76
CA GLY A 33 16.53 12.93 -13.41
C GLY A 33 16.58 13.41 -11.94
N ILE A 34 15.49 13.24 -11.18
CA ILE A 34 15.44 13.53 -9.74
C ILE A 34 15.35 12.22 -8.94
N PHE A 35 14.44 11.34 -9.35
CA PHE A 35 14.16 10.06 -8.69
C PHE A 35 14.41 8.91 -9.66
N ASN A 36 14.56 7.71 -9.13
CA ASN A 36 14.67 6.48 -9.92
C ASN A 36 13.42 5.58 -9.80
N ALA A 37 12.51 5.89 -8.89
CA ALA A 37 11.28 5.16 -8.70
C ALA A 37 10.15 6.04 -8.15
N LEU A 38 8.91 5.64 -8.44
CA LEU A 38 7.69 6.16 -7.80
C LEU A 38 6.97 5.02 -7.10
N GLN A 39 6.78 5.14 -5.78
CA GLN A 39 5.91 4.25 -5.04
C GLN A 39 4.47 4.75 -5.16
N LEU A 40 3.60 3.89 -5.70
CA LEU A 40 2.17 4.08 -5.75
C LEU A 40 1.54 3.44 -4.50
N GLY A 41 0.44 4.00 -3.99
CA GLY A 41 -0.35 3.32 -2.97
C GLY A 41 -1.09 2.11 -3.54
N PRO A 42 -1.83 1.34 -2.70
CA PRO A 42 -2.64 0.23 -3.17
C PRO A 42 -3.63 0.68 -4.24
N ALA A 43 -3.80 -0.11 -5.29
CA ALA A 43 -4.61 0.23 -6.47
C ALA A 43 -5.89 -0.63 -6.60
N GLY A 44 -6.24 -1.39 -5.57
CA GLY A 44 -7.42 -2.26 -5.54
C GLY A 44 -8.74 -1.49 -5.56
N LYS A 45 -9.80 -2.16 -6.03
CA LYS A 45 -11.16 -1.58 -6.00
C LYS A 45 -11.61 -1.40 -4.57
N THR A 46 -11.95 -0.16 -4.18
CA THR A 46 -12.48 0.20 -2.87
C THR A 46 -14.01 0.10 -2.86
N LYS A 47 -14.60 0.15 -1.66
CA LYS A 47 -16.06 0.27 -1.49
C LYS A 47 -16.53 1.68 -1.85
N SER A 48 -17.82 1.80 -2.14
CA SER A 48 -18.47 3.10 -2.32
C SER A 48 -18.47 3.96 -1.05
N SER A 49 -18.43 3.32 0.11
CA SER A 49 -18.47 3.98 1.43
C SER A 49 -17.10 4.22 2.07
N ASP A 50 -16.01 3.73 1.46
CA ASP A 50 -14.66 3.83 2.01
C ASP A 50 -13.65 4.15 0.91
N SER A 51 -13.06 5.34 0.98
CA SER A 51 -12.06 5.83 0.04
C SER A 51 -10.64 5.32 0.35
N SER A 52 -10.43 4.60 1.47
CA SER A 52 -9.12 4.10 1.86
C SER A 52 -8.60 3.08 0.84
N PRO A 53 -7.45 3.32 0.19
CA PRO A 53 -6.86 2.36 -0.73
C PRO A 53 -6.41 1.07 -0.03
N TYR A 54 -6.21 1.11 1.29
CA TYR A 54 -5.76 -0.04 2.09
C TYR A 54 -6.88 -1.06 2.38
N CYS A 55 -8.14 -0.74 2.02
CA CYS A 55 -9.27 -1.66 2.09
C CYS A 55 -9.70 -2.20 0.72
N GLY A 56 -8.89 -1.98 -0.32
CA GLY A 56 -9.16 -2.43 -1.69
C GLY A 56 -8.98 -3.92 -1.91
N THR A 57 -9.46 -4.39 -3.07
CA THR A 57 -9.31 -5.77 -3.55
C THR A 57 -7.85 -6.13 -3.83
N ILE A 58 -7.53 -7.44 -3.76
CA ILE A 58 -6.15 -7.92 -3.96
C ILE A 58 -5.77 -8.14 -5.44
N PHE A 59 -6.71 -8.43 -6.30
CA PHE A 59 -6.46 -8.69 -7.72
C PHE A 59 -7.06 -7.64 -8.65
N SER A 60 -8.34 -7.32 -8.49
CA SER A 60 -8.98 -6.32 -9.34
C SER A 60 -8.52 -4.91 -8.98
N GLY A 61 -8.26 -4.11 -10.02
CA GLY A 61 -7.92 -2.71 -9.85
C GLY A 61 -9.16 -1.83 -9.70
N ASN A 62 -8.97 -0.63 -9.14
CA ASN A 62 -10.03 0.36 -9.00
C ASN A 62 -10.32 1.02 -10.36
N PRO A 63 -11.53 0.86 -10.92
CA PRO A 63 -11.88 1.48 -12.20
C PRO A 63 -11.76 3.01 -12.24
N LEU A 64 -11.68 3.67 -11.08
CA LEU A 64 -11.43 5.11 -11.01
C LEU A 64 -10.07 5.51 -11.60
N PHE A 65 -9.10 4.58 -11.68
CA PHE A 65 -7.83 4.82 -12.35
C PHE A 65 -7.88 4.75 -13.87
N ILE A 66 -9.02 4.39 -14.47
CA ILE A 66 -9.20 4.47 -15.92
C ILE A 66 -9.22 5.94 -16.31
N ASP A 67 -8.33 6.31 -17.21
CA ASP A 67 -8.34 7.63 -17.85
C ASP A 67 -9.44 7.67 -18.93
N LEU A 68 -10.54 8.34 -18.62
CA LEU A 68 -11.68 8.48 -19.53
C LEU A 68 -11.32 9.23 -20.80
N LYS A 69 -10.36 10.18 -20.74
CA LYS A 69 -9.95 10.96 -21.93
C LYS A 69 -9.41 10.04 -23.02
N GLN A 70 -8.60 9.04 -22.68
CA GLN A 70 -8.10 8.09 -23.66
C GLN A 70 -9.22 7.35 -24.41
N LEU A 71 -10.35 7.07 -23.73
CA LEU A 71 -11.48 6.35 -24.35
C LEU A 71 -12.21 7.19 -25.39
N THR A 72 -12.01 8.52 -25.43
CA THR A 72 -12.51 9.41 -26.48
C THR A 72 -11.60 9.47 -27.70
N GLU A 73 -10.48 8.74 -27.70
CA GLU A 73 -9.46 8.81 -28.74
C GLU A 73 -9.57 7.64 -29.73
N LYS A 74 -9.07 7.85 -30.95
CA LYS A 74 -9.06 6.86 -32.03
C LYS A 74 -8.37 5.53 -31.63
N LYS A 75 -7.42 5.57 -30.71
CA LYS A 75 -6.74 4.38 -30.17
C LYS A 75 -7.72 3.40 -29.52
N TRP A 76 -8.78 3.91 -28.91
CA TRP A 76 -9.88 3.14 -28.32
C TRP A 76 -11.15 3.19 -29.20
N ASP A 77 -11.01 3.50 -30.51
CA ASP A 77 -12.11 3.62 -31.45
C ASP A 77 -13.22 4.59 -30.99
N ASN A 78 -12.86 5.57 -30.14
CA ASN A 78 -13.78 6.58 -29.59
C ASN A 78 -14.99 5.94 -28.87
N ILE A 79 -14.77 4.86 -28.10
CA ILE A 79 -15.85 4.16 -27.38
C ILE A 79 -16.55 5.02 -26.33
N LEU A 80 -15.95 6.12 -25.89
CA LEU A 80 -16.59 7.15 -25.07
C LEU A 80 -16.77 8.42 -25.90
N SER A 81 -17.97 9.02 -25.87
CA SER A 81 -18.21 10.28 -26.57
C SER A 81 -17.48 11.45 -25.88
N GLN A 82 -17.04 12.41 -26.68
CA GLN A 82 -16.43 13.64 -26.15
C GLN A 82 -17.42 14.41 -25.28
N GLU A 83 -18.73 14.41 -25.64
CA GLU A 83 -19.80 15.06 -24.87
C GLU A 83 -19.90 14.46 -23.44
N THR A 84 -19.90 13.14 -23.31
CA THR A 84 -19.98 12.49 -21.99
C THR A 84 -18.73 12.79 -21.16
N PHE A 85 -17.54 12.75 -21.77
CA PHE A 85 -16.31 13.14 -21.08
C PHE A 85 -16.38 14.59 -20.55
N GLU A 86 -16.77 15.55 -21.41
CA GLU A 86 -16.90 16.96 -21.01
C GLU A 86 -17.94 17.15 -19.91
N LYS A 87 -19.02 16.37 -19.92
CA LYS A 87 -20.04 16.38 -18.88
C LYS A 87 -19.49 15.89 -17.52
N VAL A 88 -18.67 14.84 -17.55
CA VAL A 88 -17.97 14.36 -16.33
C VAL A 88 -17.03 15.42 -15.81
N VAL A 89 -16.25 16.07 -16.65
CA VAL A 89 -15.35 17.16 -16.25
C VAL A 89 -16.14 18.33 -15.68
N ALA A 90 -17.18 18.81 -16.38
CA ALA A 90 -17.97 19.97 -15.96
C ALA A 90 -18.72 19.75 -14.63
N GLY A 91 -19.08 18.50 -14.33
CA GLY A 91 -19.77 18.13 -13.08
C GLY A 91 -18.86 18.02 -11.86
N ASN A 92 -17.55 18.05 -12.00
CA ASN A 92 -16.61 17.91 -10.89
C ASN A 92 -16.70 19.11 -9.91
N PRO A 93 -17.16 18.89 -8.65
CA PRO A 93 -17.30 19.97 -7.67
C PRO A 93 -15.96 20.47 -7.11
N ASN A 94 -14.88 19.76 -7.38
CA ASN A 94 -13.53 20.04 -6.86
C ASN A 94 -12.56 20.51 -7.96
N GLN A 95 -13.06 21.03 -9.07
CA GLN A 95 -12.19 21.57 -10.13
C GLN A 95 -11.17 22.56 -9.55
N ASN A 96 -9.90 22.38 -9.90
CA ASN A 96 -8.78 23.24 -9.48
C ASN A 96 -8.56 23.35 -7.95
N LYS A 97 -9.17 22.47 -7.14
CA LYS A 97 -8.99 22.48 -5.68
C LYS A 97 -7.87 21.54 -5.19
N GLY A 98 -7.23 20.79 -6.09
CA GLY A 98 -6.22 19.80 -5.71
C GLY A 98 -6.76 18.68 -4.81
N LYS A 99 -8.03 18.32 -4.95
CA LYS A 99 -8.70 17.30 -4.13
C LYS A 99 -9.61 16.41 -4.96
N THR A 100 -9.61 15.13 -4.62
CA THR A 100 -10.50 14.14 -5.21
C THR A 100 -11.94 14.37 -4.78
N ALA A 101 -12.88 14.16 -5.70
CA ALA A 101 -14.32 14.26 -5.48
C ALA A 101 -14.97 12.86 -5.45
N TYR A 102 -14.62 12.03 -4.45
CA TYR A 102 -15.01 10.61 -4.40
C TYR A 102 -16.50 10.37 -4.61
N SER A 103 -17.37 11.02 -3.85
CA SER A 103 -18.82 10.83 -3.94
C SER A 103 -19.39 11.17 -5.31
N TYR A 104 -18.76 12.11 -6.04
CA TYR A 104 -19.13 12.47 -7.40
C TYR A 104 -18.60 11.47 -8.42
N ILE A 105 -17.25 11.24 -8.37
CA ILE A 105 -16.59 10.52 -9.46
C ILE A 105 -16.95 9.04 -9.49
N MET A 106 -17.21 8.40 -8.36
CA MET A 106 -17.64 7.01 -8.32
C MET A 106 -18.87 6.77 -9.20
N LYS A 107 -19.83 7.68 -9.17
CA LYS A 107 -21.04 7.62 -9.99
C LYS A 107 -20.78 8.03 -11.43
N ALA A 108 -20.16 9.18 -11.63
CA ALA A 108 -19.92 9.75 -12.97
C ALA A 108 -19.01 8.86 -13.83
N GLN A 109 -17.95 8.29 -13.24
CA GLN A 109 -17.06 7.33 -13.89
C GLN A 109 -17.80 6.06 -14.33
N ASN A 110 -18.63 5.51 -13.45
CA ASN A 110 -19.39 4.30 -13.75
C ASN A 110 -20.40 4.52 -14.90
N GLU A 111 -21.07 5.67 -14.93
CA GLU A 111 -21.99 6.04 -16.02
C GLU A 111 -21.25 6.20 -17.36
N ALA A 112 -20.10 6.87 -17.36
CA ALA A 112 -19.26 7.00 -18.55
C ALA A 112 -18.71 5.65 -19.05
N LEU A 113 -18.28 4.78 -18.15
CA LEU A 113 -17.81 3.45 -18.50
C LEU A 113 -18.92 2.54 -19.04
N LYS A 114 -20.17 2.71 -18.61
CA LYS A 114 -21.33 2.01 -19.20
C LYS A 114 -21.57 2.44 -20.64
N GLU A 115 -21.44 3.72 -20.98
CA GLU A 115 -21.47 4.18 -22.37
C GLU A 115 -20.35 3.55 -23.18
N ALA A 116 -19.13 3.59 -22.66
CA ALA A 116 -17.97 2.99 -23.32
C ALA A 116 -18.17 1.49 -23.57
N TRP A 117 -18.76 0.76 -22.62
CA TRP A 117 -19.10 -0.66 -22.78
C TRP A 117 -20.15 -0.90 -23.87
N ALA A 118 -21.20 -0.11 -23.90
CA ALA A 118 -22.25 -0.21 -24.93
C ALA A 118 -21.66 -0.01 -26.34
N ASN A 119 -20.84 1.04 -26.52
CA ASN A 119 -20.17 1.33 -27.78
C ASN A 119 -19.12 0.27 -28.14
N PHE A 120 -18.38 -0.24 -27.15
CA PHE A 120 -17.44 -1.35 -27.36
C PHE A 120 -18.14 -2.60 -27.91
N LYS A 121 -19.29 -2.97 -27.37
CA LYS A 121 -20.10 -4.11 -27.87
C LYS A 121 -20.58 -3.86 -29.29
N GLU A 122 -21.04 -2.65 -29.62
CA GLU A 122 -21.51 -2.31 -30.96
C GLU A 122 -20.39 -2.36 -31.99
N ILE A 123 -19.25 -1.72 -31.70
CA ILE A 123 -18.11 -1.61 -32.62
C ILE A 123 -17.37 -2.94 -32.80
N HIS A 124 -17.19 -3.69 -31.72
CA HIS A 124 -16.32 -4.86 -31.67
C HIS A 124 -17.02 -6.21 -31.56
N GLY A 125 -18.35 -6.23 -31.37
CA GLY A 125 -19.14 -7.43 -31.17
C GLY A 125 -19.41 -8.27 -32.43
N GLY A 126 -18.90 -7.86 -33.62
CA GLY A 126 -19.09 -8.59 -34.86
C GLY A 126 -18.48 -10.01 -34.88
N ILE A 127 -18.98 -10.86 -35.80
CA ILE A 127 -18.64 -12.30 -35.90
C ILE A 127 -17.13 -12.57 -35.99
N PHE A 128 -16.37 -11.71 -36.61
CA PHE A 128 -14.89 -11.87 -36.76
C PHE A 128 -14.07 -11.20 -35.67
N GLY A 129 -14.70 -10.43 -34.78
CA GLY A 129 -14.07 -9.70 -33.69
C GLY A 129 -12.86 -8.84 -34.11
N SER A 130 -12.76 -7.64 -33.60
CA SER A 130 -11.58 -6.77 -33.79
C SER A 130 -10.36 -7.30 -33.01
N SER A 131 -9.19 -6.69 -33.24
CA SER A 131 -8.00 -6.97 -32.42
C SER A 131 -8.28 -6.73 -30.94
N LEU A 132 -8.96 -5.64 -30.62
CA LEU A 132 -9.28 -5.25 -29.25
C LEU A 132 -10.21 -6.26 -28.55
N LYS A 133 -11.18 -6.83 -29.29
CA LYS A 133 -12.05 -7.92 -28.77
C LYS A 133 -11.26 -9.18 -28.49
N LYS A 134 -10.33 -9.55 -29.36
CA LYS A 134 -9.46 -10.72 -29.14
C LYS A 134 -8.55 -10.53 -27.92
N GLU A 135 -8.03 -9.32 -27.71
CA GLU A 135 -7.26 -9.00 -26.52
C GLU A 135 -8.11 -9.09 -25.26
N PHE A 136 -9.35 -8.59 -25.30
CA PHE A 136 -10.30 -8.71 -24.19
C PHE A 136 -10.62 -10.18 -23.86
N ASP A 137 -10.88 -11.02 -24.88
CA ASP A 137 -11.15 -12.45 -24.66
C ASP A 137 -9.92 -13.20 -24.10
N LYS A 138 -8.73 -12.82 -24.56
CA LYS A 138 -7.48 -13.33 -24.01
C LYS A 138 -7.32 -12.93 -22.54
N PHE A 139 -7.52 -11.64 -22.21
CA PHE A 139 -7.47 -11.14 -20.85
C PHE A 139 -8.42 -11.90 -19.91
N LYS A 140 -9.67 -12.10 -20.33
CA LYS A 140 -10.65 -12.89 -19.54
C LYS A 140 -10.15 -14.29 -19.25
N LYS A 141 -9.58 -14.96 -20.25
CA LYS A 141 -9.07 -16.32 -20.10
C LYS A 141 -7.86 -16.40 -19.16
N GLU A 142 -6.92 -15.48 -19.30
CA GLU A 142 -5.68 -15.45 -18.50
C GLU A 142 -5.93 -15.08 -17.04
N ASN A 143 -6.99 -14.31 -16.75
CA ASN A 143 -7.33 -13.80 -15.42
C ASN A 143 -8.55 -14.48 -14.79
N SER A 144 -9.10 -15.53 -15.40
CA SER A 144 -10.36 -16.17 -14.97
C SER A 144 -10.36 -16.60 -13.50
N PHE A 145 -9.19 -16.99 -12.93
CA PHE A 145 -9.07 -17.51 -11.56
C PHE A 145 -9.46 -16.50 -10.47
N TRP A 146 -9.41 -15.20 -10.76
CA TRP A 146 -9.87 -14.14 -9.85
C TRP A 146 -11.03 -13.34 -10.47
N LEU A 147 -10.96 -13.05 -11.76
CA LEU A 147 -11.89 -12.17 -12.47
C LEU A 147 -13.33 -12.73 -12.47
N ASP A 148 -13.49 -14.05 -12.52
CA ASP A 148 -14.80 -14.69 -12.46
C ASP A 148 -15.44 -14.57 -11.08
N ASN A 149 -14.65 -14.66 -10.01
CA ASN A 149 -15.13 -14.46 -8.65
C ASN A 149 -15.51 -13.01 -8.38
N ASP A 150 -14.66 -12.08 -8.79
CA ASP A 150 -14.87 -10.65 -8.56
C ASP A 150 -16.08 -10.12 -9.35
N SER A 151 -16.26 -10.57 -10.59
CA SER A 151 -17.41 -10.19 -11.40
C SER A 151 -18.72 -10.84 -10.90
N LEU A 152 -18.66 -12.05 -10.36
CA LEU A 152 -19.81 -12.69 -9.71
C LEU A 152 -20.22 -11.94 -8.43
N TYR A 153 -19.26 -11.48 -7.62
CA TYR A 153 -19.54 -10.66 -6.44
C TYR A 153 -20.23 -9.35 -6.82
N GLU A 154 -19.82 -8.71 -7.94
CA GLU A 154 -20.48 -7.51 -8.44
C GLU A 154 -21.94 -7.78 -8.79
N ALA A 155 -22.24 -8.87 -9.51
CA ALA A 155 -23.59 -9.27 -9.85
C ALA A 155 -24.45 -9.56 -8.61
N LEU A 156 -23.88 -10.25 -7.61
CA LEU A 156 -24.55 -10.51 -6.34
C LEU A 156 -24.77 -9.25 -5.51
N SER A 157 -23.87 -8.29 -5.59
CA SER A 157 -24.04 -6.99 -4.93
C SER A 157 -25.25 -6.23 -5.52
N ILE A 158 -25.46 -6.34 -6.84
CA ILE A 158 -26.63 -5.79 -7.52
C ILE A 158 -27.91 -6.56 -7.13
N GLU A 159 -27.86 -7.89 -7.13
CA GLU A 159 -28.98 -8.75 -6.71
C GLU A 159 -29.46 -8.44 -5.30
N ASN A 160 -28.53 -8.18 -4.38
CA ASN A 160 -28.82 -7.92 -2.98
C ASN A 160 -28.97 -6.41 -2.66
N ASP A 161 -28.83 -5.51 -3.65
CA ASP A 161 -28.82 -4.05 -3.49
C ASP A 161 -27.85 -3.58 -2.39
N ASN A 162 -26.69 -4.25 -2.29
CA ASN A 162 -25.72 -4.02 -1.21
C ASN A 162 -24.37 -4.66 -1.56
N ASP A 163 -23.27 -3.91 -1.46
CA ASP A 163 -21.91 -4.36 -1.68
C ASP A 163 -21.23 -4.98 -0.42
N PHE A 164 -21.97 -5.06 0.69
CA PHE A 164 -21.47 -5.62 1.95
C PHE A 164 -22.11 -6.99 2.23
N TRP A 165 -21.45 -8.05 1.78
CA TRP A 165 -22.00 -9.42 1.76
C TRP A 165 -22.42 -9.98 3.12
N TYR A 166 -21.83 -9.56 4.23
CA TYR A 166 -22.23 -9.97 5.58
C TYR A 166 -23.68 -9.62 5.90
N THR A 167 -24.24 -8.60 5.26
CA THR A 167 -25.59 -8.11 5.46
C THR A 167 -26.59 -8.55 4.39
N TRP A 168 -26.16 -9.32 3.39
CA TRP A 168 -27.07 -9.90 2.38
C TRP A 168 -28.17 -10.74 3.06
N LYS A 169 -29.38 -10.65 2.54
CA LYS A 169 -30.52 -11.42 3.08
C LYS A 169 -30.52 -12.87 2.64
N ASN A 170 -29.95 -13.17 1.49
CA ASN A 170 -29.84 -14.52 0.96
C ASN A 170 -28.65 -15.24 1.60
N GLU A 171 -28.95 -16.18 2.49
CA GLU A 171 -27.90 -16.96 3.17
C GLU A 171 -27.10 -17.86 2.23
N THR A 172 -27.69 -18.31 1.13
CA THR A 172 -26.97 -19.06 0.10
C THR A 172 -25.90 -18.19 -0.57
N ASP A 173 -26.27 -16.96 -0.96
CA ASP A 173 -25.36 -16.03 -1.61
C ASP A 173 -24.13 -15.69 -0.73
N LYS A 174 -24.32 -15.64 0.59
CA LYS A 174 -23.21 -15.45 1.55
C LYS A 174 -22.20 -16.61 1.53
N LYS A 175 -22.65 -17.83 1.24
CA LYS A 175 -21.85 -19.06 1.45
C LYS A 175 -21.38 -19.72 0.15
N LEU A 176 -21.71 -19.15 -1.01
CA LEU A 176 -21.45 -19.75 -2.33
C LEU A 176 -20.00 -20.22 -2.51
N MET A 177 -19.05 -19.52 -1.89
CA MET A 177 -17.61 -19.81 -2.06
C MET A 177 -17.05 -20.75 -0.99
N ASN A 178 -17.91 -21.32 -0.11
CA ASN A 178 -17.49 -22.22 0.97
C ASN A 178 -18.49 -23.35 1.23
N PRO A 179 -18.77 -24.19 0.21
CA PRO A 179 -19.68 -25.33 0.38
C PRO A 179 -19.07 -26.34 1.35
N LYS A 180 -19.89 -26.86 2.30
CA LYS A 180 -19.46 -27.84 3.31
C LYS A 180 -19.85 -29.26 2.96
N SER A 181 -20.67 -29.50 1.90
CA SER A 181 -21.10 -30.81 1.43
C SER A 181 -21.21 -30.88 -0.10
N GLU A 182 -21.28 -32.09 -0.65
CA GLU A 182 -21.49 -32.27 -2.10
C GLU A 182 -22.87 -31.79 -2.55
N GLU A 183 -23.84 -31.78 -1.64
CA GLU A 183 -25.19 -31.25 -1.87
C GLU A 183 -25.16 -29.73 -2.00
N GLU A 184 -24.47 -29.07 -1.07
CA GLU A 184 -24.24 -27.64 -1.15
C GLU A 184 -23.45 -27.24 -2.40
N LYS A 185 -22.42 -27.98 -2.78
CA LYS A 185 -21.67 -27.75 -4.04
C LYS A 185 -22.59 -27.68 -5.26
N LYS A 186 -23.51 -28.64 -5.37
CA LYS A 186 -24.46 -28.70 -6.50
C LYS A 186 -25.44 -27.53 -6.45
N ALA A 187 -26.00 -27.24 -5.27
CA ALA A 187 -26.95 -26.17 -5.10
C ALA A 187 -26.30 -24.79 -5.38
N TYR A 188 -25.06 -24.58 -4.89
CA TYR A 188 -24.31 -23.35 -5.10
C TYR A 188 -23.87 -23.17 -6.55
N ALA A 189 -23.47 -24.25 -7.23
CA ALA A 189 -23.18 -24.23 -8.66
C ALA A 189 -24.40 -23.78 -9.48
N SER A 190 -25.58 -24.33 -9.18
CA SER A 190 -26.83 -23.92 -9.84
C SER A 190 -27.18 -22.45 -9.59
N ARG A 191 -26.97 -21.97 -8.35
CA ARG A 191 -27.20 -20.56 -8.00
C ARG A 191 -26.21 -19.64 -8.71
N ILE A 192 -24.93 -20.02 -8.80
CA ILE A 192 -23.91 -19.28 -9.54
C ILE A 192 -24.29 -19.16 -11.02
N GLU A 193 -24.77 -20.25 -11.63
CA GLU A 193 -25.22 -20.22 -13.03
C GLU A 193 -26.44 -19.31 -13.23
N GLU A 194 -27.44 -19.39 -12.32
CA GLU A 194 -28.59 -18.48 -12.34
C GLU A 194 -28.16 -17.00 -12.32
N ILE A 195 -27.23 -16.62 -11.43
CA ILE A 195 -26.73 -15.25 -11.34
C ILE A 195 -25.94 -14.85 -12.59
N ARG A 196 -25.11 -15.76 -13.12
CA ARG A 196 -24.35 -15.50 -14.35
C ARG A 196 -25.25 -15.26 -15.56
N ASP A 197 -26.33 -16.02 -15.69
CA ASP A 197 -27.28 -15.83 -16.77
C ASP A 197 -28.07 -14.54 -16.60
N LYS A 198 -28.57 -14.27 -15.40
CA LYS A 198 -29.37 -13.08 -15.09
C LYS A 198 -28.61 -11.76 -15.25
N TYR A 199 -27.34 -11.74 -14.84
CA TYR A 199 -26.49 -10.55 -14.81
C TYR A 199 -25.30 -10.66 -15.78
N SER A 200 -25.49 -11.32 -16.91
CA SER A 200 -24.41 -11.57 -17.87
C SER A 200 -23.77 -10.29 -18.40
N ASP A 201 -24.54 -9.23 -18.64
CA ASP A 201 -24.02 -7.96 -19.16
C ASP A 201 -23.25 -7.20 -18.09
N GLU A 202 -23.69 -7.20 -16.84
CA GLU A 202 -22.99 -6.58 -15.69
C GLU A 202 -21.67 -7.30 -15.39
N ILE A 203 -21.65 -8.61 -15.49
CA ILE A 203 -20.44 -9.43 -15.35
C ILE A 203 -19.43 -9.09 -16.45
N GLU A 204 -19.86 -9.04 -17.70
CA GLU A 204 -18.99 -8.68 -18.82
C GLU A 204 -18.57 -7.22 -18.77
N PHE A 205 -19.43 -6.31 -18.32
CA PHE A 205 -19.09 -4.91 -18.05
C PHE A 205 -17.98 -4.78 -16.99
N TYR A 206 -18.08 -5.51 -15.88
CA TYR A 206 -17.03 -5.51 -14.87
C TYR A 206 -15.69 -5.99 -15.46
N LYS A 207 -15.73 -7.10 -16.21
CA LYS A 207 -14.54 -7.66 -16.86
C LYS A 207 -13.93 -6.68 -17.88
N PHE A 208 -14.78 -5.96 -18.62
CA PHE A 208 -14.34 -4.92 -19.54
C PHE A 208 -13.63 -3.76 -18.81
N CYS A 209 -14.17 -3.27 -17.69
CA CYS A 209 -13.50 -2.23 -16.91
C CYS A 209 -12.10 -2.67 -16.44
N GLN A 210 -11.95 -3.92 -15.97
CA GLN A 210 -10.67 -4.47 -15.57
C GLN A 210 -9.69 -4.60 -16.75
N PHE A 211 -10.17 -5.01 -17.92
CA PHE A 211 -9.37 -5.06 -19.15
C PHE A 211 -8.85 -3.68 -19.58
N VAL A 212 -9.72 -2.67 -19.61
CA VAL A 212 -9.35 -1.30 -19.95
C VAL A 212 -8.28 -0.78 -19.00
N LEU A 213 -8.50 -0.96 -17.70
CA LEU A 213 -7.57 -0.53 -16.67
C LEU A 213 -6.20 -1.21 -16.81
N GLU A 214 -6.16 -2.54 -16.97
CA GLU A 214 -4.90 -3.27 -17.12
C GLU A 214 -4.13 -2.80 -18.35
N LYS A 215 -4.82 -2.59 -19.47
CA LYS A 215 -4.19 -2.12 -20.71
C LYS A 215 -3.58 -0.72 -20.56
N GLN A 216 -4.30 0.21 -19.93
CA GLN A 216 -3.76 1.54 -19.64
C GLN A 216 -2.59 1.49 -18.64
N ASN A 217 -2.69 0.67 -17.58
CA ASN A 217 -1.62 0.48 -16.62
C ASN A 217 -0.34 -0.07 -17.27
N GLU A 218 -0.46 -1.09 -18.13
CA GLU A 218 0.69 -1.65 -18.85
C GLU A 218 1.40 -0.59 -19.70
N GLU A 219 0.66 0.24 -20.42
CA GLU A 219 1.23 1.30 -21.25
C GLU A 219 1.95 2.35 -20.42
N THR A 220 1.32 2.82 -19.34
CA THR A 220 1.94 3.82 -18.45
C THR A 220 3.18 3.28 -17.77
N LYS A 221 3.14 2.04 -17.29
CA LYS A 221 4.30 1.40 -16.65
C LYS A 221 5.45 1.16 -17.63
N LYS A 222 5.15 0.79 -18.88
CA LYS A 222 6.15 0.71 -19.96
C LYS A 222 6.76 2.09 -20.26
N TYR A 223 5.92 3.12 -20.32
CA TYR A 223 6.38 4.49 -20.51
C TYR A 223 7.32 4.91 -19.37
N ALA A 224 6.92 4.75 -18.12
CA ALA A 224 7.74 5.08 -16.95
C ALA A 224 9.09 4.36 -16.97
N LEU A 225 9.08 3.06 -17.27
CA LEU A 225 10.31 2.26 -17.36
C LEU A 225 11.24 2.75 -18.48
N SER A 226 10.69 3.13 -19.65
CA SER A 226 11.47 3.70 -20.76
C SER A 226 12.04 5.08 -20.41
N SER A 227 11.38 5.82 -19.53
CA SER A 227 11.86 7.09 -18.97
C SER A 227 12.80 6.89 -17.76
N GLY A 228 13.20 5.66 -17.44
CA GLY A 228 14.12 5.37 -16.33
C GLY A 228 13.47 5.38 -14.94
N ILE A 229 12.13 5.48 -14.85
CA ILE A 229 11.37 5.47 -13.60
C ILE A 229 10.75 4.09 -13.38
N LYS A 230 11.06 3.47 -12.26
CA LYS A 230 10.47 2.20 -11.84
C LYS A 230 9.24 2.45 -10.96
N MET A 231 8.16 1.72 -11.21
CA MET A 231 7.00 1.74 -10.31
C MET A 231 7.19 0.71 -9.20
N ILE A 232 6.87 1.12 -7.97
CA ILE A 232 6.84 0.27 -6.78
C ILE A 232 5.38 0.17 -6.34
N ALA A 233 4.88 -1.05 -6.23
CA ALA A 233 3.53 -1.31 -5.72
C ALA A 233 3.48 -1.25 -4.20
N ASP A 234 2.27 -1.11 -3.66
CA ASP A 234 1.99 -1.22 -2.23
C ASP A 234 1.00 -2.37 -1.99
N ARG A 235 1.41 -3.36 -1.19
CA ARG A 235 0.57 -4.49 -0.79
C ARG A 235 0.00 -4.21 0.60
N GLN A 236 -1.27 -3.84 0.67
CA GLN A 236 -1.99 -3.72 1.93
C GLN A 236 -2.05 -5.06 2.67
N VAL A 237 -2.03 -5.05 4.00
CA VAL A 237 -2.19 -6.26 4.81
C VAL A 237 -3.61 -6.84 4.70
N ALA A 238 -4.58 -5.97 4.48
CA ALA A 238 -5.99 -6.31 4.44
C ALA A 238 -6.39 -7.16 3.22
N PHE A 239 -7.47 -7.93 3.42
CA PHE A 239 -8.31 -8.46 2.37
C PHE A 239 -9.63 -7.69 2.39
N SER A 240 -10.11 -7.27 1.21
CA SER A 240 -11.40 -6.58 1.10
C SER A 240 -12.56 -7.51 1.44
N ASP A 241 -13.78 -6.96 1.60
CA ASP A 241 -14.97 -7.79 1.81
C ASP A 241 -15.23 -8.71 0.61
N ARG A 242 -14.92 -8.25 -0.61
CA ARG A 242 -14.99 -9.08 -1.83
C ARG A 242 -14.03 -10.26 -1.76
N ASP A 243 -12.79 -10.02 -1.37
CA ASP A 243 -11.80 -11.09 -1.17
C ASP A 243 -12.21 -12.04 -0.05
N ALA A 244 -12.73 -11.50 1.06
CA ALA A 244 -13.24 -12.28 2.18
C ALA A 244 -14.38 -13.21 1.77
N TRP A 245 -15.24 -12.78 0.85
CA TRP A 245 -16.29 -13.62 0.27
C TRP A 245 -15.72 -14.61 -0.76
N ALA A 246 -14.90 -14.12 -1.71
CA ALA A 246 -14.39 -14.95 -2.81
C ALA A 246 -13.51 -16.11 -2.35
N TYR A 247 -12.80 -15.94 -1.25
CA TYR A 247 -11.82 -16.90 -0.74
C TYR A 247 -12.16 -17.39 0.68
N GLN A 248 -13.46 -17.43 1.05
CA GLN A 248 -13.93 -17.82 2.39
C GLN A 248 -13.29 -19.11 2.92
N SER A 249 -13.12 -20.11 2.07
CA SER A 249 -12.58 -21.42 2.45
C SER A 249 -11.11 -21.39 2.85
N LEU A 250 -10.42 -20.28 2.58
CA LEU A 250 -8.99 -20.12 2.83
C LEU A 250 -8.68 -19.30 4.09
N PHE A 251 -9.70 -18.73 4.74
CA PHE A 251 -9.54 -17.93 5.93
C PHE A 251 -9.84 -18.71 7.21
N LEU A 252 -9.16 -18.33 8.28
CA LEU A 252 -9.34 -18.90 9.61
C LEU A 252 -10.69 -18.45 10.19
N GLU A 253 -11.61 -19.41 10.28
CA GLU A 253 -13.00 -19.12 10.67
C GLU A 253 -13.08 -18.55 12.08
N GLY A 254 -13.82 -17.44 12.22
CA GLY A 254 -14.07 -16.79 13.50
C GLY A 254 -12.94 -15.88 14.00
N TRP A 255 -11.89 -15.66 13.21
CA TRP A 255 -10.75 -14.81 13.58
C TRP A 255 -10.53 -13.67 12.60
N TYR A 256 -10.16 -12.52 13.17
CA TYR A 256 -9.78 -11.33 12.41
C TYR A 256 -8.38 -10.86 12.78
N LEU A 257 -7.72 -10.23 11.82
CA LEU A 257 -6.46 -9.52 11.98
C LEU A 257 -6.70 -8.17 12.67
N GLY A 258 -5.85 -7.84 13.63
CA GLY A 258 -5.85 -6.55 14.31
C GLY A 258 -4.46 -6.20 14.83
N CYS A 259 -4.40 -5.19 15.69
CA CYS A 259 -3.19 -4.78 16.37
C CYS A 259 -3.38 -4.91 17.88
N PRO A 260 -2.37 -5.37 18.63
CA PRO A 260 -2.45 -5.42 20.10
C PRO A 260 -2.57 -4.03 20.72
N PRO A 261 -2.95 -3.91 21.99
CA PRO A 261 -2.88 -2.66 22.74
C PRO A 261 -1.48 -2.03 22.64
N ASP A 262 -1.44 -0.76 22.28
CA ASP A 262 -0.23 0.01 22.13
C ASP A 262 -0.37 1.45 22.67
N TYR A 263 0.62 2.30 22.41
CA TYR A 263 0.59 3.71 22.80
C TYR A 263 -0.57 4.49 22.16
N PHE A 264 -0.95 4.15 20.93
CA PHE A 264 -1.99 4.85 20.16
C PHE A 264 -3.41 4.35 20.49
N SER A 265 -3.54 3.08 20.87
CA SER A 265 -4.83 2.46 21.20
C SER A 265 -4.70 1.50 22.38
N LYS A 266 -5.24 1.91 23.54
CA LYS A 266 -5.24 1.11 24.77
C LYS A 266 -6.05 -0.19 24.64
N ASP A 267 -7.04 -0.21 23.77
CA ASP A 267 -7.91 -1.37 23.51
C ASP A 267 -7.40 -2.21 22.31
N GLY A 268 -6.26 -1.83 21.71
CA GLY A 268 -5.80 -2.37 20.43
C GLY A 268 -6.66 -1.86 19.27
N GLN A 269 -6.35 -2.31 18.07
CA GLN A 269 -7.05 -1.90 16.85
C GLN A 269 -7.78 -3.10 16.23
N ALA A 270 -9.09 -3.08 16.22
CA ALA A 270 -9.93 -4.08 15.60
C ALA A 270 -10.14 -3.76 14.11
N TRP A 271 -9.30 -4.29 13.24
CA TRP A 271 -9.35 -3.99 11.80
C TRP A 271 -10.46 -4.74 11.06
N GLY A 272 -10.88 -5.90 11.57
CA GLY A 272 -11.96 -6.69 10.97
C GLY A 272 -11.58 -7.42 9.69
N PHE A 273 -10.29 -7.50 9.35
CA PHE A 273 -9.83 -8.21 8.16
C PHE A 273 -9.68 -9.70 8.43
N PRO A 274 -10.09 -10.58 7.49
CA PRO A 274 -9.88 -12.00 7.65
C PRO A 274 -8.38 -12.33 7.63
N VAL A 275 -7.99 -13.38 8.33
CA VAL A 275 -6.63 -13.89 8.37
C VAL A 275 -6.56 -15.24 7.67
N MET A 276 -5.50 -15.49 6.90
CA MET A 276 -5.31 -16.77 6.20
C MET A 276 -5.21 -17.93 7.21
N ASP A 277 -5.91 -19.03 6.91
CA ASP A 277 -5.82 -20.24 7.70
C ASP A 277 -4.44 -20.90 7.49
N PRO A 278 -3.62 -21.06 8.55
CA PRO A 278 -2.32 -21.70 8.45
C PRO A 278 -2.35 -23.10 7.80
N ASP A 279 -3.41 -23.88 8.03
CA ASP A 279 -3.59 -25.21 7.46
C ASP A 279 -3.88 -25.19 5.94
N LYS A 280 -4.28 -24.02 5.39
CA LYS A 280 -4.48 -23.80 3.96
C LYS A 280 -3.26 -23.21 3.26
N MET A 281 -2.31 -22.66 4.02
CA MET A 281 -1.12 -22.04 3.46
C MET A 281 -0.09 -23.07 2.98
N PHE A 282 0.08 -24.15 3.72
CA PHE A 282 1.07 -25.19 3.42
C PHE A 282 0.50 -26.59 3.67
N ASN A 283 0.78 -27.50 2.75
CA ASN A 283 0.49 -28.92 2.92
C ASN A 283 1.44 -29.56 3.95
N PRO A 284 1.11 -30.73 4.51
CA PRO A 284 1.97 -31.44 5.47
C PRO A 284 3.38 -31.77 4.94
N ASP A 285 3.56 -31.95 3.63
CA ASP A 285 4.85 -32.15 2.98
C ASP A 285 5.66 -30.85 2.79
N GLY A 286 5.12 -29.70 3.22
CA GLY A 286 5.72 -28.39 3.10
C GLY A 286 5.59 -27.74 1.72
N SER A 287 4.86 -28.32 0.78
CA SER A 287 4.44 -27.66 -0.46
C SER A 287 3.37 -26.60 -0.19
N LEU A 288 3.11 -25.72 -1.17
CA LEU A 288 2.07 -24.71 -1.02
C LEU A 288 0.68 -25.33 -1.05
N GLY A 289 -0.14 -25.01 -0.06
CA GLY A 289 -1.57 -25.24 -0.09
C GLY A 289 -2.31 -24.21 -0.96
N GLU A 290 -3.62 -24.32 -1.06
CA GLU A 290 -4.45 -23.42 -1.89
C GLU A 290 -4.26 -21.93 -1.51
N GLY A 291 -4.22 -21.61 -0.21
CA GLY A 291 -3.96 -20.26 0.28
C GLY A 291 -2.54 -19.77 -0.07
N GLY A 292 -1.56 -20.66 0.02
CA GLY A 292 -0.18 -20.36 -0.37
C GLY A 292 -0.05 -20.09 -1.88
N ILE A 293 -0.76 -20.83 -2.70
CA ILE A 293 -0.82 -20.64 -4.17
C ILE A 293 -1.48 -19.30 -4.49
N LEU A 294 -2.61 -18.97 -3.83
CA LEU A 294 -3.29 -17.69 -4.00
C LEU A 294 -2.36 -16.53 -3.70
N MET A 295 -1.70 -16.55 -2.54
CA MET A 295 -0.77 -15.51 -2.12
C MET A 295 0.44 -15.40 -3.06
N LYS A 296 0.96 -16.51 -3.55
CA LYS A 296 2.07 -16.51 -4.50
C LYS A 296 1.67 -15.88 -5.85
N ASN A 297 0.47 -16.20 -6.34
CA ASN A 297 -0.05 -15.59 -7.57
C ASN A 297 -0.24 -14.08 -7.43
N LEU A 298 -0.72 -13.63 -6.26
CA LEU A 298 -0.84 -12.22 -5.95
C LEU A 298 0.52 -11.50 -6.02
N TYR A 299 1.53 -11.99 -5.30
CA TYR A 299 2.86 -11.38 -5.33
C TYR A 299 3.51 -11.44 -6.72
N LYS A 300 3.32 -12.55 -7.46
CA LYS A 300 3.79 -12.64 -8.86
C LYS A 300 3.16 -11.58 -9.76
N LYS A 301 1.84 -11.37 -9.66
CA LYS A 301 1.17 -10.29 -10.40
C LYS A 301 1.77 -8.94 -10.04
N MET A 302 1.91 -8.64 -8.76
CA MET A 302 2.45 -7.36 -8.29
C MET A 302 3.89 -7.12 -8.78
N PHE A 303 4.79 -8.10 -8.63
CA PHE A 303 6.18 -7.97 -9.08
C PHE A 303 6.32 -7.88 -10.60
N LYS A 304 5.52 -8.66 -11.34
CA LYS A 304 5.50 -8.59 -12.81
C LYS A 304 5.09 -7.21 -13.31
N GLU A 305 4.09 -6.62 -12.68
CA GLU A 305 3.57 -5.31 -13.07
C GLU A 305 4.42 -4.14 -12.55
N ASN A 306 5.20 -4.34 -11.51
CA ASN A 306 5.95 -3.28 -10.83
C ASN A 306 7.43 -3.67 -10.65
N PRO A 307 8.27 -3.47 -11.67
CA PRO A 307 9.67 -3.90 -11.63
C PRO A 307 10.54 -3.10 -10.64
N GLY A 308 10.01 -2.04 -10.04
CA GLY A 308 10.63 -1.34 -8.91
C GLY A 308 10.53 -2.08 -7.59
N GLY A 309 9.58 -3.02 -7.49
CA GLY A 309 9.37 -3.81 -6.30
C GLY A 309 7.98 -3.66 -5.67
N VAL A 310 7.85 -4.17 -4.46
CA VAL A 310 6.60 -4.14 -3.67
C VAL A 310 6.93 -3.71 -2.24
N ARG A 311 6.25 -2.66 -1.77
CA ARG A 311 6.16 -2.37 -0.33
C ARG A 311 5.09 -3.27 0.27
N ILE A 312 5.44 -3.96 1.33
CA ILE A 312 4.52 -4.83 2.09
C ILE A 312 4.12 -4.08 3.35
N ASP A 313 2.86 -3.74 3.42
CA ASP A 313 2.25 -3.10 4.56
C ASP A 313 2.16 -4.06 5.74
N HIS A 314 2.48 -3.59 6.94
CA HIS A 314 2.39 -4.34 8.20
C HIS A 314 2.98 -5.76 8.09
N ILE A 315 4.29 -5.87 7.87
CA ILE A 315 4.98 -7.17 7.69
C ILE A 315 4.73 -8.15 8.85
N VAL A 316 4.45 -7.64 10.04
CA VAL A 316 4.07 -8.44 11.23
C VAL A 316 2.86 -9.33 10.92
N GLY A 317 1.90 -8.83 10.13
CA GLY A 317 0.72 -9.57 9.71
C GLY A 317 1.00 -10.79 8.82
N LEU A 318 2.19 -10.89 8.23
CA LEU A 318 2.61 -12.06 7.45
C LEU A 318 3.48 -13.03 8.24
N ILE A 319 4.20 -12.56 9.27
CA ILE A 319 5.18 -13.35 10.01
C ILE A 319 4.60 -13.89 11.32
N ASP A 320 3.95 -13.04 12.09
CA ASP A 320 3.34 -13.40 13.39
C ASP A 320 2.13 -12.51 13.70
N PRO A 321 1.02 -12.67 12.98
CA PRO A 321 -0.12 -11.77 13.06
C PRO A 321 -0.77 -11.77 14.45
N TRP A 322 -1.22 -10.60 14.90
CA TRP A 322 -2.11 -10.46 16.03
C TRP A 322 -3.55 -10.71 15.59
N VAL A 323 -4.20 -11.69 16.21
CA VAL A 323 -5.56 -12.11 15.84
C VAL A 323 -6.51 -12.05 17.01
N TYR A 324 -7.77 -11.75 16.72
CA TYR A 324 -8.84 -11.65 17.72
C TYR A 324 -10.14 -12.26 17.20
N LYS A 325 -11.00 -12.67 18.13
CA LYS A 325 -12.31 -13.28 17.81
C LYS A 325 -13.28 -12.27 17.23
N VAL A 326 -14.06 -12.70 16.25
CA VAL A 326 -15.21 -11.94 15.72
C VAL A 326 -16.10 -11.46 16.87
N GLY A 327 -16.43 -10.16 16.88
CA GLY A 327 -17.27 -9.53 17.91
C GLY A 327 -16.58 -9.27 19.26
N LYS A 328 -15.25 -9.46 19.34
CA LYS A 328 -14.44 -9.15 20.53
C LYS A 328 -13.47 -8.01 20.23
N LYS A 329 -12.85 -7.44 21.28
CA LYS A 329 -11.73 -6.52 21.15
C LYS A 329 -10.41 -7.29 20.97
N PRO A 330 -9.40 -6.70 20.33
CA PRO A 330 -8.10 -7.35 20.14
C PRO A 330 -7.21 -7.33 21.40
N MET A 331 -7.78 -7.66 22.54
CA MET A 331 -7.15 -7.68 23.85
C MET A 331 -6.99 -9.12 24.36
N CYS A 332 -5.91 -9.41 25.08
CA CYS A 332 -5.64 -10.74 25.65
C CYS A 332 -6.79 -11.25 26.53
N GLU A 333 -7.41 -10.38 27.33
CA GLU A 333 -8.51 -10.74 28.24
C GLU A 333 -9.80 -11.13 27.48
N GLN A 334 -9.87 -10.81 26.19
CA GLN A 334 -10.95 -11.21 25.30
C GLN A 334 -10.56 -12.33 24.32
N GLY A 335 -9.43 -13.00 24.58
CA GLY A 335 -8.96 -14.14 23.82
C GLY A 335 -8.25 -13.76 22.53
N ALA A 336 -7.68 -12.57 22.42
CA ALA A 336 -6.75 -12.24 21.35
C ALA A 336 -5.34 -12.78 21.64
N GLY A 337 -4.56 -13.03 20.58
CA GLY A 337 -3.18 -13.50 20.72
C GLY A 337 -2.42 -13.46 19.40
N ARG A 338 -1.13 -13.75 19.46
CA ARG A 338 -0.31 -13.93 18.24
C ARG A 338 -0.53 -15.32 17.67
N LEU A 339 -0.80 -15.40 16.40
CA LEU A 339 -1.18 -16.66 15.74
C LEU A 339 -0.11 -17.75 15.91
N TYR A 340 1.17 -17.38 15.87
CA TYR A 340 2.28 -18.33 15.91
C TYR A 340 3.11 -18.26 17.20
N SER A 341 2.76 -17.35 18.13
CA SER A 341 3.53 -17.14 19.35
C SER A 341 2.70 -17.29 20.64
N SER A 342 1.57 -17.99 20.58
CA SER A 342 0.68 -18.20 21.74
C SER A 342 0.52 -19.69 22.07
N PRO A 343 1.58 -20.40 22.54
CA PRO A 343 1.48 -21.82 22.89
C PRO A 343 0.56 -22.10 24.09
N GLU A 344 0.31 -21.11 24.94
CA GLU A 344 -0.60 -21.18 26.08
C GLU A 344 -2.09 -20.95 25.71
N HIS A 345 -2.36 -20.43 24.52
CA HIS A 345 -3.72 -20.07 24.13
C HIS A 345 -4.56 -21.31 23.80
N PRO A 346 -5.81 -21.44 24.30
CA PRO A 346 -6.60 -22.65 24.12
C PRO A 346 -6.85 -23.06 22.65
N GLU A 347 -6.93 -22.09 21.73
CA GLU A 347 -7.24 -22.36 20.33
C GLU A 347 -6.06 -22.09 19.38
N LEU A 348 -5.18 -21.11 19.69
CA LEU A 348 -4.05 -20.75 18.81
C LEU A 348 -2.82 -21.65 19.04
N SER A 349 -2.74 -22.35 20.17
CA SER A 349 -1.60 -23.22 20.52
C SER A 349 -1.28 -24.27 19.44
N ARG A 350 -2.29 -24.72 18.68
CA ARG A 350 -2.10 -25.66 17.58
C ARG A 350 -1.26 -25.10 16.42
N TYR A 351 -1.18 -23.78 16.30
CA TYR A 351 -0.38 -23.10 15.28
C TYR A 351 0.93 -22.56 15.81
N ALA A 352 1.13 -22.62 17.13
CA ALA A 352 2.30 -22.01 17.79
C ALA A 352 3.62 -22.62 17.29
N ILE A 353 4.53 -21.75 16.87
CA ILE A 353 5.92 -22.05 16.55
C ILE A 353 6.80 -21.85 17.79
N ALA A 354 6.55 -20.77 18.55
CA ALA A 354 7.16 -20.59 19.87
C ALA A 354 6.63 -21.65 20.86
N ARG A 355 7.50 -22.11 21.73
CA ARG A 355 7.18 -23.05 22.80
C ARG A 355 7.09 -22.33 24.14
N ASN A 356 6.56 -22.99 25.16
CA ASN A 356 6.44 -22.39 26.50
C ASN A 356 7.81 -21.93 27.08
N GLU A 357 8.87 -22.68 26.82
CA GLU A 357 10.24 -22.35 27.24
C GLU A 357 10.83 -21.13 26.50
N ASP A 358 10.31 -20.79 25.35
CA ASP A 358 10.79 -19.65 24.56
C ASP A 358 10.21 -18.32 25.07
N LEU A 359 9.18 -18.37 25.92
CA LEU A 359 8.47 -17.18 26.40
C LEU A 359 9.10 -16.57 27.67
N ASP A 360 9.01 -15.26 27.75
CA ASP A 360 9.17 -14.53 29.00
C ASP A 360 7.81 -14.36 29.70
N TRP A 361 7.59 -15.20 30.71
CA TRP A 361 6.35 -15.23 31.48
C TRP A 361 6.14 -14.03 32.41
N THR A 362 7.12 -13.12 32.50
CA THR A 362 6.99 -11.86 33.24
C THR A 362 6.33 -10.78 32.40
N LEU A 363 6.18 -11.01 31.09
CA LEU A 363 5.57 -10.11 30.13
C LEU A 363 4.19 -10.63 29.70
N GLU A 364 3.25 -9.71 29.48
CA GLU A 364 1.95 -10.01 28.90
C GLU A 364 2.11 -10.50 27.44
N ALA A 365 1.10 -11.24 26.94
CA ALA A 365 1.16 -11.88 25.62
C ALA A 365 1.21 -10.89 24.45
N ASP A 366 0.74 -9.66 24.63
CA ASP A 366 0.78 -8.58 23.65
C ASP A 366 2.17 -7.93 23.51
N LYS A 367 3.08 -8.13 24.51
CA LYS A 367 4.39 -7.44 24.53
C LYS A 367 5.35 -7.96 23.47
N GLU A 368 6.10 -7.03 22.86
CA GLU A 368 7.02 -7.29 21.75
C GLU A 368 8.13 -8.32 22.11
N LYS A 369 8.62 -8.27 23.34
CA LYS A 369 9.69 -9.14 23.84
C LYS A 369 9.20 -10.42 24.51
N ARG A 370 7.89 -10.73 24.38
CA ARG A 370 7.29 -11.93 24.96
C ARG A 370 8.02 -13.21 24.53
N VAL A 371 8.31 -13.36 23.25
CA VAL A 371 9.20 -14.43 22.74
C VAL A 371 10.64 -13.97 22.92
N LYS A 372 11.40 -14.63 23.82
CA LYS A 372 12.77 -14.24 24.17
C LYS A 372 13.85 -14.98 23.38
N THR A 373 13.60 -16.23 23.01
CA THR A 373 14.57 -17.09 22.31
C THR A 373 13.91 -17.80 21.14
N LEU A 374 14.66 -18.01 20.08
CA LEU A 374 14.24 -18.75 18.89
C LEU A 374 15.40 -19.58 18.34
N SER A 375 15.15 -20.84 18.04
CA SER A 375 16.07 -21.66 17.26
C SER A 375 16.06 -21.27 15.78
N GLU A 376 17.11 -21.63 15.06
CA GLU A 376 17.19 -21.43 13.61
C GLU A 376 16.05 -22.11 12.84
N GLU A 377 15.56 -23.25 13.36
CA GLU A 377 14.42 -23.96 12.77
C GLU A 377 13.12 -23.17 12.96
N GLN A 378 12.89 -22.63 14.16
CA GLN A 378 11.73 -21.78 14.42
C GLN A 378 11.75 -20.52 13.55
N ILE A 379 12.90 -19.86 13.42
CA ILE A 379 13.03 -18.68 12.54
C ILE A 379 12.68 -19.04 11.08
N LYS A 380 13.07 -20.23 10.59
CA LYS A 380 12.66 -20.71 9.26
C LYS A 380 11.15 -20.93 9.16
N LEU A 381 10.52 -21.46 10.21
CA LEU A 381 9.06 -21.67 10.23
C LEU A 381 8.31 -20.33 10.22
N TYR A 382 8.70 -19.36 11.05
CA TYR A 382 8.12 -18.00 11.00
C TYR A 382 8.31 -17.33 9.65
N GLY A 383 9.48 -17.50 9.03
CA GLY A 383 9.82 -16.92 7.73
C GLY A 383 9.33 -17.74 6.52
N ARG A 384 8.64 -18.86 6.73
CA ARG A 384 8.28 -19.78 5.63
C ARG A 384 7.43 -19.13 4.54
N LEU A 385 6.48 -18.26 4.90
CA LEU A 385 5.69 -17.49 3.95
C LEU A 385 6.58 -16.53 3.15
N ILE A 386 7.46 -15.82 3.82
CA ILE A 386 8.40 -14.89 3.18
C ILE A 386 9.28 -15.61 2.16
N GLU A 387 9.88 -16.73 2.55
CA GLU A 387 10.80 -17.48 1.69
C GLU A 387 10.09 -18.12 0.49
N LYS A 388 9.03 -18.91 0.77
CA LYS A 388 8.39 -19.77 -0.24
C LYS A 388 7.37 -19.04 -1.11
N ILE A 389 6.88 -17.89 -0.66
CA ILE A 389 5.87 -17.12 -1.38
C ILE A 389 6.45 -15.82 -1.89
N VAL A 390 6.84 -14.89 -0.99
CA VAL A 390 7.23 -13.52 -1.39
C VAL A 390 8.54 -13.51 -2.17
N ILE A 391 9.61 -14.05 -1.59
CA ILE A 391 10.94 -14.08 -2.24
C ILE A 391 10.91 -14.97 -3.48
N ALA A 392 10.20 -16.10 -3.42
CA ALA A 392 10.07 -17.00 -4.56
C ALA A 392 9.32 -16.32 -5.72
N ALA A 393 8.24 -15.57 -5.45
CA ALA A 393 7.51 -14.81 -6.46
C ALA A 393 8.38 -13.71 -7.10
N ALA A 394 9.16 -12.96 -6.29
CA ALA A 394 10.09 -11.96 -6.80
C ALA A 394 11.12 -12.59 -7.76
N LYS A 395 11.75 -13.70 -7.34
CA LYS A 395 12.73 -14.43 -8.17
C LYS A 395 12.14 -14.94 -9.48
N GLU A 396 10.92 -15.48 -9.47
CA GLU A 396 10.23 -15.93 -10.68
C GLU A 396 9.93 -14.77 -11.65
N CYS A 397 9.87 -13.54 -11.15
CA CYS A 397 9.74 -12.32 -11.95
C CYS A 397 11.09 -11.67 -12.31
N GLY A 398 12.23 -12.34 -12.03
CA GLY A 398 13.58 -11.81 -12.31
C GLY A 398 14.05 -10.73 -11.35
N LEU A 399 13.39 -10.60 -10.18
CA LEU A 399 13.74 -9.63 -9.13
C LEU A 399 14.43 -10.36 -7.95
N ASP A 400 15.17 -9.59 -7.16
CA ASP A 400 15.79 -10.09 -5.93
C ASP A 400 15.11 -9.51 -4.67
N LYS A 401 15.64 -9.84 -3.50
CA LYS A 401 15.12 -9.36 -2.21
C LYS A 401 15.14 -7.84 -2.05
N ASN A 402 15.95 -7.11 -2.82
CA ASN A 402 15.98 -5.63 -2.77
C ASN A 402 14.71 -5.01 -3.38
N ALA A 403 13.92 -5.79 -4.12
CA ALA A 403 12.59 -5.39 -4.58
C ALA A 403 11.49 -5.53 -3.52
N ILE A 404 11.83 -5.98 -2.29
CA ILE A 404 10.89 -6.18 -1.19
C ILE A 404 11.19 -5.12 -0.12
N VAL A 405 10.22 -4.24 0.13
CA VAL A 405 10.27 -3.23 1.18
C VAL A 405 9.23 -3.58 2.22
N CYS A 406 9.63 -3.74 3.47
CA CYS A 406 8.72 -4.15 4.54
C CYS A 406 8.40 -2.96 5.45
N GLU A 407 7.13 -2.67 5.62
CA GLU A 407 6.70 -1.76 6.67
C GLU A 407 6.77 -2.51 8.00
N ASP A 408 7.83 -2.20 8.77
CA ASP A 408 8.16 -2.77 10.08
C ASP A 408 8.05 -1.73 11.20
N LEU A 409 7.13 -0.78 11.02
CA LEU A 409 6.90 0.29 11.98
C LEU A 409 6.09 -0.20 13.20
N GLY A 410 6.32 0.42 14.36
CA GLY A 410 5.61 0.09 15.59
C GLY A 410 6.17 -1.13 16.33
N THR A 411 5.32 -2.07 16.68
CA THR A 411 5.62 -3.22 17.55
C THR A 411 6.41 -4.31 16.83
N LEU A 412 7.74 -4.18 16.76
CA LEU A 412 8.61 -5.18 16.17
C LEU A 412 8.89 -6.31 17.16
N THR A 413 8.24 -7.45 16.99
CA THR A 413 8.47 -8.65 17.83
C THR A 413 9.79 -9.34 17.50
N ASN A 414 10.34 -10.09 18.47
CA ASN A 414 11.58 -10.86 18.24
C ASN A 414 11.47 -11.84 17.06
N PRO A 415 10.35 -12.58 16.84
CA PRO A 415 10.19 -13.40 15.63
C PRO A 415 10.29 -12.59 14.33
N VAL A 416 9.65 -11.43 14.27
CA VAL A 416 9.68 -10.57 13.08
C VAL A 416 11.09 -10.05 12.82
N ASP A 417 11.78 -9.52 13.85
CA ASP A 417 13.16 -9.05 13.76
C ASP A 417 14.11 -10.16 13.29
N ALA A 418 13.96 -11.38 13.84
CA ALA A 418 14.78 -12.54 13.47
C ALA A 418 14.56 -12.96 12.00
N VAL A 419 13.31 -12.95 11.51
CA VAL A 419 12.98 -13.24 10.11
C VAL A 419 13.53 -12.16 9.18
N MET A 420 13.32 -10.87 9.52
CA MET A 420 13.84 -9.74 8.76
C MET A 420 15.35 -9.82 8.58
N LYS A 421 16.09 -10.11 9.66
CA LYS A 421 17.55 -10.29 9.65
C LYS A 421 17.97 -11.51 8.83
N LYS A 422 17.31 -12.66 9.03
CA LYS A 422 17.65 -13.91 8.35
C LYS A 422 17.57 -13.80 6.83
N TYR A 423 16.51 -13.18 6.33
CA TYR A 423 16.27 -13.01 4.90
C TYR A 423 16.80 -11.69 4.34
N GLU A 424 17.45 -10.87 5.18
CA GLU A 424 18.01 -9.56 4.84
C GLU A 424 16.97 -8.66 4.16
N LEU A 425 15.75 -8.61 4.73
CA LEU A 425 14.66 -7.78 4.24
C LEU A 425 14.87 -6.33 4.64
N GLN A 426 14.46 -5.43 3.76
CA GLN A 426 14.58 -3.99 3.99
C GLN A 426 13.38 -3.47 4.76
N GLY A 427 13.62 -2.92 5.95
CA GLY A 427 12.60 -2.23 6.75
C GLY A 427 12.56 -0.73 6.47
N MET A 428 11.59 -0.05 7.07
CA MET A 428 11.40 1.40 6.97
C MET A 428 11.86 2.11 8.24
N ARG A 429 12.41 3.32 8.09
CA ARG A 429 12.84 4.18 9.22
C ARG A 429 12.26 5.58 9.01
N LEU A 430 11.41 5.99 9.94
CA LEU A 430 10.73 7.28 9.92
C LEU A 430 11.36 8.21 10.96
N THR A 431 12.06 9.23 10.51
CA THR A 431 12.79 10.09 11.43
C THR A 431 11.90 10.99 12.28
N GLN A 432 10.62 11.17 11.92
CA GLN A 432 9.62 11.80 12.80
C GLN A 432 9.31 10.96 14.06
N PHE A 433 9.52 9.64 14.01
CA PHE A 433 9.25 8.71 15.12
C PHE A 433 10.48 8.46 16.02
N VAL A 434 11.55 9.23 15.86
CA VAL A 434 12.67 9.15 16.78
C VAL A 434 12.19 9.49 18.19
N VAL A 435 12.54 8.63 19.15
CA VAL A 435 12.37 8.93 20.58
C VAL A 435 13.69 9.56 21.05
N PRO A 436 13.72 10.92 21.23
CA PRO A 436 14.96 11.64 21.39
C PRO A 436 15.77 11.25 22.65
N GLU A 437 15.08 10.78 23.69
CA GLU A 437 15.69 10.36 24.97
C GLU A 437 16.41 9.01 24.87
N LYS A 438 16.25 8.30 23.74
CA LYS A 438 16.89 6.99 23.54
C LYS A 438 18.05 7.11 22.54
N PRO A 439 19.32 7.18 22.99
CA PRO A 439 20.48 7.33 22.10
C PRO A 439 20.62 6.19 21.07
N GLU A 440 20.16 4.99 21.41
CA GLU A 440 20.22 3.78 20.58
C GLU A 440 18.96 3.59 19.72
N HIS A 441 18.02 4.55 19.70
CA HIS A 441 16.79 4.42 18.93
C HIS A 441 17.10 4.12 17.45
N PRO A 442 16.49 3.07 16.85
CA PRO A 442 16.86 2.58 15.51
C PRO A 442 16.56 3.57 14.37
N TYR A 443 15.74 4.58 14.62
CA TYR A 443 15.39 5.61 13.62
C TYR A 443 16.26 6.86 13.73
N ARG A 444 17.14 6.92 14.71
CA ARG A 444 18.12 8.01 14.83
C ARG A 444 19.19 7.89 13.75
N CYS A 445 19.54 8.97 13.09
CA CYS A 445 20.41 9.03 11.91
C CYS A 445 21.68 8.16 12.03
N LYS A 446 22.42 8.31 13.12
CA LYS A 446 23.66 7.55 13.35
C LYS A 446 23.47 6.04 13.51
N ASN A 447 22.27 5.58 13.89
CA ASN A 447 21.95 4.17 14.14
C ASN A 447 21.34 3.50 12.90
N ILE A 448 20.97 4.26 11.87
CA ILE A 448 20.35 3.74 10.64
C ILE A 448 21.39 2.93 9.85
N GLY A 449 21.04 1.67 9.55
CA GLY A 449 21.87 0.77 8.74
C GLY A 449 21.69 0.98 7.24
N GLU A 450 22.45 0.20 6.44
CA GLU A 450 22.41 0.32 4.97
C GLU A 450 21.15 -0.30 4.35
N HIS A 451 20.67 -1.43 4.89
CA HIS A 451 19.57 -2.22 4.33
C HIS A 451 18.21 -1.75 4.81
N VAL A 452 17.93 -0.45 4.67
CA VAL A 452 16.64 0.16 5.04
C VAL A 452 16.24 1.23 4.05
N TRP A 453 14.95 1.58 4.10
CA TRP A 453 14.37 2.75 3.47
C TRP A 453 14.21 3.85 4.52
N ASN A 454 14.91 4.96 4.35
CA ASN A 454 14.86 6.09 5.28
C ASN A 454 14.00 7.22 4.73
N MET A 455 13.16 7.82 5.58
CA MET A 455 12.23 8.88 5.22
C MET A 455 11.89 9.75 6.43
N VAL A 456 11.39 10.95 6.18
CA VAL A 456 10.91 11.81 7.29
C VAL A 456 9.55 11.35 7.79
N GLY A 457 8.65 10.97 6.88
CA GLY A 457 7.30 10.48 7.17
C GLY A 457 6.67 9.79 5.96
N THR A 458 5.45 9.28 6.13
CA THR A 458 4.62 8.62 5.12
C THR A 458 3.32 9.39 4.91
N HIS A 459 2.36 8.77 4.23
CA HIS A 459 0.99 9.28 4.07
C HIS A 459 0.22 9.44 5.39
N ASP A 460 0.65 8.76 6.45
CA ASP A 460 0.01 8.77 7.79
C ASP A 460 0.64 9.78 8.75
N ASN A 461 1.64 10.51 8.31
CA ASN A 461 2.35 11.48 9.13
C ASN A 461 1.98 12.92 8.76
N LEU A 462 2.27 13.84 9.66
CA LEU A 462 2.24 15.26 9.32
C LEU A 462 3.29 15.56 8.23
N PRO A 463 2.97 16.38 7.23
CA PRO A 463 3.99 16.95 6.35
C PRO A 463 5.12 17.56 7.18
N ILE A 464 6.36 17.42 6.71
CA ILE A 464 7.55 17.83 7.47
C ILE A 464 7.51 19.30 7.89
N SER A 465 6.90 20.18 7.10
CA SER A 465 6.72 21.59 7.46
C SER A 465 5.81 21.78 8.67
N MET A 466 4.70 21.02 8.73
CA MET A 466 3.76 21.06 9.86
C MET A 466 4.37 20.41 11.11
N TRP A 467 5.11 19.30 10.92
CA TRP A 467 5.85 18.68 12.02
C TRP A 467 6.89 19.64 12.59
N ALA A 468 7.71 20.29 11.75
CA ALA A 468 8.69 21.26 12.21
C ALA A 468 8.04 22.43 12.97
N GLU A 469 6.90 22.94 12.48
CA GLU A 469 6.16 24.00 13.18
C GLU A 469 5.66 23.55 14.55
N SER A 470 5.21 22.29 14.71
CA SER A 470 4.76 21.74 15.99
C SER A 470 5.90 21.58 17.02
N MET A 471 7.16 21.51 16.56
CA MET A 471 8.34 21.34 17.42
C MET A 471 8.93 22.66 17.91
N ILE A 472 8.67 23.78 17.22
CA ILE A 472 9.26 25.09 17.57
C ILE A 472 8.88 25.53 18.99
N ASN A 473 9.88 25.96 19.76
CA ASN A 473 9.76 26.42 21.14
C ASN A 473 9.17 25.36 22.12
N THR A 474 9.26 24.06 21.77
CA THR A 474 8.83 22.97 22.65
C THR A 474 10.04 22.25 23.27
N HIS A 475 9.80 21.55 24.38
CA HIS A 475 10.82 20.70 25.01
C HIS A 475 11.21 19.53 24.08
N GLU A 476 10.24 18.91 23.43
CA GLU A 476 10.47 17.83 22.46
C GLU A 476 11.32 18.30 21.29
N GLY A 477 10.99 19.47 20.73
CA GLY A 477 11.80 20.10 19.67
C GLY A 477 13.24 20.38 20.09
N TYR A 478 13.47 20.79 21.34
CA TYR A 478 14.81 20.95 21.90
C TYR A 478 15.57 19.61 21.94
N LEU A 479 14.92 18.52 22.36
CA LEU A 479 15.55 17.20 22.39
C LEU A 479 15.88 16.69 20.97
N HIS A 480 15.00 16.90 20.01
CA HIS A 480 15.27 16.62 18.59
C HIS A 480 16.43 17.46 18.07
N ALA A 481 16.45 18.75 18.34
CA ALA A 481 17.54 19.66 17.94
C ALA A 481 18.90 19.18 18.47
N LYS A 482 18.93 18.78 19.75
CA LYS A 482 20.14 18.24 20.37
C LYS A 482 20.64 16.98 19.66
N ASN A 483 19.76 16.01 19.36
CA ASN A 483 20.10 14.82 18.61
C ASN A 483 20.62 15.13 17.20
N LEU A 484 19.96 16.04 16.49
CA LEU A 484 20.39 16.46 15.15
C LEU A 484 21.79 17.08 15.18
N VAL A 485 22.09 17.90 16.19
CA VAL A 485 23.41 18.52 16.33
C VAL A 485 24.47 17.47 16.66
N GLU A 486 24.19 16.51 17.54
CA GLU A 486 25.11 15.41 17.82
C GLU A 486 25.40 14.54 16.59
N ASP A 487 24.41 14.29 15.75
CA ASP A 487 24.52 13.37 14.63
C ASP A 487 25.06 14.03 13.35
N LEU A 488 24.71 15.30 13.08
CA LEU A 488 25.02 15.98 11.81
C LEU A 488 26.06 17.09 11.93
N PHE A 489 26.23 17.64 13.13
CA PHE A 489 27.14 18.78 13.40
C PHE A 489 28.21 18.43 14.45
N ALA A 490 28.64 17.16 14.47
CA ALA A 490 29.58 16.65 15.49
C ALA A 490 30.87 17.48 15.58
N GLU A 491 31.35 18.02 14.47
CA GLU A 491 32.59 18.78 14.36
C GLU A 491 32.38 20.31 14.45
N ALA A 492 31.14 20.79 14.63
CA ALA A 492 30.86 22.23 14.73
C ALA A 492 31.32 22.80 16.09
N GLU A 493 31.90 23.98 16.06
CA GLU A 493 32.33 24.70 17.27
C GLU A 493 31.17 25.43 17.97
N ASN A 494 30.16 25.87 17.20
CA ASN A 494 29.01 26.64 17.67
C ASN A 494 27.74 25.80 17.86
N LYS A 495 27.84 24.64 18.47
CA LYS A 495 26.72 23.69 18.63
C LYS A 495 25.50 24.28 19.33
N ASP A 496 25.73 25.08 20.37
CA ASP A 496 24.65 25.71 21.14
C ASP A 496 23.84 26.70 20.28
N ASP A 497 24.52 27.49 19.44
CA ASP A 497 23.85 28.41 18.50
C ASP A 497 23.01 27.66 17.49
N ILE A 498 23.50 26.49 17.00
CA ILE A 498 22.76 25.62 16.07
C ILE A 498 21.51 25.04 16.76
N ILE A 499 21.61 24.57 18.01
CA ILE A 499 20.48 24.12 18.80
C ILE A 499 19.43 25.22 18.93
N VAL A 500 19.86 26.44 19.32
CA VAL A 500 18.96 27.57 19.44
C VAL A 500 18.26 27.87 18.13
N LYS A 501 18.99 27.88 17.02
CA LYS A 501 18.39 28.07 15.69
C LYS A 501 17.39 26.99 15.32
N LEU A 502 17.70 25.70 15.54
CA LEU A 502 16.82 24.60 15.29
C LEU A 502 15.52 24.65 16.12
N THR A 503 15.57 25.20 17.32
CA THR A 503 14.40 25.32 18.20
C THR A 503 13.51 26.52 17.90
N GLN A 504 13.99 27.51 17.13
CA GLN A 504 13.28 28.75 16.85
C GLN A 504 12.93 28.99 15.39
N ASP A 505 13.64 28.35 14.47
CA ASP A 505 13.47 28.50 13.02
C ASP A 505 12.96 27.21 12.39
N LYS A 506 11.66 27.18 12.07
CA LYS A 506 11.01 25.99 11.49
C LYS A 506 11.57 25.61 10.12
N GLU A 507 11.97 26.59 9.32
CA GLU A 507 12.52 26.34 7.98
C GLU A 507 13.90 25.68 8.09
N TYR A 508 14.70 26.13 9.05
CA TYR A 508 16.00 25.52 9.31
C TYR A 508 15.84 24.11 9.91
N LEU A 509 14.90 23.91 10.84
CA LEU A 509 14.60 22.58 11.38
C LEU A 509 14.13 21.61 10.27
N ARG A 510 13.22 22.04 9.41
CA ARG A 510 12.76 21.28 8.25
C ARG A 510 13.92 20.90 7.33
N PHE A 511 14.76 21.87 6.98
CA PHE A 511 15.94 21.65 6.13
C PHE A 511 16.89 20.60 6.73
N VAL A 512 17.18 20.69 8.01
CA VAL A 512 18.08 19.75 8.71
C VAL A 512 17.44 18.35 8.84
N LYS A 513 16.14 18.25 9.07
CA LYS A 513 15.41 16.97 9.07
C LYS A 513 15.43 16.28 7.71
N LEU A 514 15.30 17.03 6.62
CA LEU A 514 15.45 16.48 5.27
C LEU A 514 16.92 16.11 4.97
N THR A 515 17.88 16.89 5.48
CA THR A 515 19.31 16.54 5.37
C THR A 515 19.62 15.23 6.10
N GLU A 516 19.02 14.99 7.26
CA GLU A 516 19.21 13.79 8.09
C GLU A 516 18.98 12.50 7.32
N ILE A 517 17.92 12.40 6.50
CA ILE A 517 17.62 11.17 5.78
C ILE A 517 18.69 10.81 4.75
N PHE A 518 19.32 11.80 4.12
CA PHE A 518 20.41 11.61 3.15
C PHE A 518 21.78 11.45 3.82
N ALA A 519 21.98 12.02 5.01
CA ALA A 519 23.23 11.89 5.76
C ALA A 519 23.38 10.50 6.39
N SER A 520 22.30 9.76 6.59
CA SER A 520 22.33 8.42 7.14
C SER A 520 23.07 7.41 6.23
N LYS A 521 23.27 6.19 6.72
CA LYS A 521 23.87 5.10 5.94
C LYS A 521 22.86 4.40 5.03
N ALA A 522 21.57 4.75 5.11
CA ALA A 522 20.52 4.09 4.35
C ALA A 522 20.81 4.13 2.85
N ARG A 523 20.68 2.97 2.19
CA ARG A 523 20.86 2.83 0.75
C ARG A 523 19.71 3.46 -0.04
N ASN A 524 18.51 3.47 0.54
CA ASN A 524 17.30 3.99 -0.09
C ASN A 524 16.72 5.13 0.76
N VAL A 525 16.36 6.22 0.09
CA VAL A 525 15.67 7.37 0.67
C VAL A 525 14.37 7.58 -0.07
N GLN A 526 13.29 7.78 0.67
CA GLN A 526 11.98 8.09 0.12
C GLN A 526 11.49 9.42 0.66
N ILE A 527 10.89 10.24 -0.21
CA ILE A 527 10.25 11.51 0.15
C ILE A 527 8.80 11.43 -0.29
N PHE A 528 7.88 11.71 0.63
CA PHE A 528 6.47 11.79 0.29
C PHE A 528 6.19 13.06 -0.53
N PHE A 529 5.23 13.04 -1.43
CA PHE A 529 5.03 14.14 -2.38
C PHE A 529 4.68 15.47 -1.69
N THR A 530 3.97 15.44 -0.55
CA THR A 530 3.67 16.65 0.22
C THR A 530 4.93 17.28 0.78
N ASP A 531 5.89 16.47 1.22
CA ASP A 531 7.18 16.96 1.73
C ASP A 531 8.04 17.51 0.60
N PHE A 532 8.04 16.84 -0.56
CA PHE A 532 8.82 17.26 -1.72
C PHE A 532 8.34 18.60 -2.30
N PHE A 533 7.03 18.74 -2.51
CA PHE A 533 6.41 19.96 -3.06
C PHE A 533 6.02 21.00 -2.00
N GLN A 534 6.39 20.77 -0.75
CA GLN A 534 6.13 21.69 0.38
C GLN A 534 4.62 21.98 0.58
N ILE A 535 3.77 20.96 0.38
CA ILE A 535 2.33 21.07 0.55
C ILE A 535 1.98 20.88 2.03
N ASN A 536 1.38 21.92 2.64
CA ASN A 536 0.99 21.95 4.04
C ASN A 536 -0.47 21.47 4.22
N ASP A 537 -0.76 20.23 3.79
CA ASP A 537 -2.06 19.60 4.04
C ASP A 537 -1.84 18.10 4.36
N VAL A 538 -2.59 17.60 5.34
CA VAL A 538 -2.46 16.22 5.81
C VAL A 538 -3.16 15.29 4.83
N TYR A 539 -2.45 14.28 4.35
CA TYR A 539 -2.97 13.32 3.37
C TYR A 539 -3.96 12.32 3.99
N ASN A 540 -3.58 11.72 5.10
CA ASN A 540 -4.42 10.81 5.88
C ASN A 540 -4.27 11.08 7.38
N ARG A 541 -5.38 10.93 8.11
CA ARG A 541 -5.42 10.99 9.57
C ARG A 541 -5.80 9.62 10.10
N PRO A 542 -4.83 8.82 10.57
CA PRO A 542 -5.09 7.48 11.09
C PRO A 542 -6.21 7.45 12.13
N GLY A 543 -7.04 6.42 12.08
CA GLY A 543 -8.18 6.28 12.99
C GLY A 543 -9.40 7.17 12.66
N THR A 544 -9.38 7.89 11.53
CA THR A 544 -10.53 8.66 11.03
C THR A 544 -10.99 8.15 9.67
N SER A 545 -12.25 8.42 9.34
CA SER A 545 -12.87 8.10 8.05
C SER A 545 -13.46 9.36 7.42
N GLY A 546 -13.72 9.30 6.12
CA GLY A 546 -14.38 10.37 5.34
C GLY A 546 -13.51 10.96 4.24
N ASP A 547 -14.14 11.76 3.38
CA ASP A 547 -13.55 12.28 2.13
C ASP A 547 -12.38 13.27 2.33
N GLN A 548 -12.09 13.70 3.56
CA GLN A 548 -10.91 14.50 3.88
C GLN A 548 -9.60 13.68 3.80
N ASN A 549 -9.68 12.36 3.98
CA ASN A 549 -8.55 11.46 3.84
C ASN A 549 -8.40 11.01 2.38
N TRP A 550 -7.18 10.71 1.96
CA TRP A 550 -6.85 10.14 0.65
C TRP A 550 -7.27 11.02 -0.56
N SER A 551 -7.66 12.27 -0.32
CA SER A 551 -8.22 13.15 -1.35
C SER A 551 -7.23 14.14 -1.96
N LEU A 552 -6.12 14.40 -1.29
CA LEU A 552 -5.14 15.40 -1.71
C LEU A 552 -4.45 14.99 -3.03
N ARG A 553 -4.39 15.94 -3.98
CA ARG A 553 -3.80 15.75 -5.30
C ARG A 553 -2.79 16.87 -5.60
N LEU A 554 -1.85 16.57 -6.46
CA LEU A 554 -1.05 17.62 -7.09
C LEU A 554 -1.97 18.53 -7.93
N PRO A 555 -1.77 19.86 -7.89
CA PRO A 555 -2.52 20.78 -8.75
C PRO A 555 -2.13 20.62 -10.22
N ASN A 556 -2.96 21.12 -11.13
CA ASN A 556 -2.73 21.03 -12.58
C ASN A 556 -1.40 21.68 -13.01
N ASN A 557 -1.00 22.72 -12.29
CA ASN A 557 0.26 23.47 -12.50
C ASN A 557 1.35 23.07 -11.49
N PHE A 558 1.42 21.81 -11.11
CA PHE A 558 2.37 21.31 -10.10
C PHE A 558 3.84 21.65 -10.42
N GLU A 559 4.18 21.85 -11.67
CA GLU A 559 5.51 22.27 -12.12
C GLU A 559 5.90 23.69 -11.65
N GLU A 560 4.90 24.52 -11.30
CA GLU A 560 5.09 25.86 -10.73
C GLU A 560 5.28 25.84 -9.21
N LEU A 561 5.03 24.68 -8.56
CA LEU A 561 5.29 24.54 -7.14
C LEU A 561 6.80 24.63 -6.88
N THR A 562 7.15 25.24 -5.77
CA THR A 562 8.55 25.28 -5.33
C THR A 562 8.88 23.98 -4.59
N PRO A 563 9.68 23.07 -5.15
CA PRO A 563 10.11 21.89 -4.43
C PRO A 563 11.12 22.24 -3.33
N ILE A 564 11.43 21.27 -2.47
CA ILE A 564 12.57 21.40 -1.55
C ILE A 564 13.86 21.64 -2.34
N ASP A 565 14.78 22.42 -1.76
CA ASP A 565 16.11 22.59 -2.34
C ASP A 565 16.96 21.32 -2.14
N LEU A 566 16.76 20.36 -3.04
CA LEU A 566 17.41 19.06 -2.97
C LEU A 566 18.93 19.17 -3.14
N GLN A 567 19.41 20.15 -3.93
CA GLN A 567 20.85 20.35 -4.11
C GLN A 567 21.51 20.82 -2.80
N ALA A 568 20.93 21.81 -2.13
CA ALA A 568 21.41 22.27 -0.82
C ALA A 568 21.34 21.17 0.24
N ILE A 569 20.25 20.37 0.25
CA ILE A 569 20.08 19.24 1.16
C ILE A 569 21.15 18.17 0.94
N LEU A 570 21.40 17.77 -0.29
CA LEU A 570 22.41 16.76 -0.63
C LEU A 570 23.83 17.25 -0.30
N LYS A 571 24.13 18.52 -0.59
CA LYS A 571 25.40 19.14 -0.22
C LYS A 571 25.61 19.11 1.29
N ALA A 572 24.61 19.55 2.06
CA ALA A 572 24.63 19.53 3.52
C ALA A 572 24.79 18.10 4.07
N ALA A 573 24.12 17.12 3.47
CA ALA A 573 24.19 15.72 3.87
C ALA A 573 25.60 15.12 3.65
N ILE A 574 26.27 15.46 2.54
CA ILE A 574 27.66 15.04 2.29
C ILE A 574 28.60 15.64 3.34
N ILE A 575 28.43 16.92 3.66
CA ILE A 575 29.25 17.62 4.67
C ILE A 575 29.01 17.00 6.07
N ALA A 576 27.76 16.72 6.42
CA ALA A 576 27.39 16.15 7.71
C ALA A 576 27.97 14.75 7.97
N ARG A 577 28.37 14.01 6.92
CA ARG A 577 29.06 12.73 7.04
C ARG A 577 30.54 12.82 7.42
N GLY A 578 31.03 14.04 7.68
CA GLY A 578 32.37 14.33 8.18
C GLY A 578 33.38 14.69 7.10
N LYS A 579 34.49 15.29 7.53
CA LYS A 579 35.54 15.88 6.65
C LYS A 579 36.12 14.87 5.66
N GLU A 580 36.36 13.65 6.07
CA GLU A 580 36.92 12.62 5.19
C GLU A 580 35.97 12.27 4.06
N PHE A 581 34.67 12.08 4.37
CA PHE A 581 33.65 11.79 3.37
C PHE A 581 33.44 12.98 2.43
N ALA A 582 33.35 14.19 2.96
CA ALA A 582 33.21 15.41 2.18
C ALA A 582 34.39 15.62 1.23
N SER A 583 35.62 15.36 1.68
CA SER A 583 36.83 15.46 0.88
C SER A 583 36.84 14.47 -0.29
N LYS A 584 36.43 13.22 -0.06
CA LYS A 584 36.26 12.21 -1.12
C LYS A 584 35.21 12.60 -2.17
N HIS A 585 34.25 13.45 -1.82
CA HIS A 585 33.15 13.87 -2.68
C HIS A 585 33.20 15.36 -3.04
N ALA A 586 34.38 16.01 -2.95
CA ALA A 586 34.55 17.44 -3.19
C ALA A 586 34.02 17.90 -4.56
N SER A 587 34.24 17.11 -5.62
CA SER A 587 33.73 17.43 -6.96
C SER A 587 32.20 17.39 -7.06
N LEU A 588 31.53 16.56 -6.24
CA LEU A 588 30.08 16.53 -6.16
C LEU A 588 29.55 17.72 -5.37
N ILE A 589 30.21 18.10 -4.27
CA ILE A 589 29.90 19.31 -3.51
C ILE A 589 29.96 20.55 -4.41
N GLU A 590 30.98 20.65 -5.24
CA GLU A 590 31.14 21.76 -6.19
C GLU A 590 30.01 21.81 -7.22
N LYS A 591 29.57 20.65 -7.74
CA LYS A 591 28.43 20.59 -8.66
C LYS A 591 27.09 20.92 -8.02
N LEU A 592 26.95 20.73 -6.72
CA LEU A 592 25.75 21.04 -5.93
C LEU A 592 25.79 22.50 -5.38
N SER A 593 26.79 23.28 -5.69
CA SER A 593 26.95 24.69 -5.28
C SER A 593 26.49 25.62 -6.37
#